data_dedbdda743b564f687838dead98ce5d8
#
_entry.id   dedbdda743b564f687838dead98ce5d8
#
_cell.length_a   1.000
_cell.length_b   1.000
_cell.length_c   1.000
_cell.angle_alpha   90.00
_cell.angle_beta   90.00
_cell.angle_gamma   90.00
#
_symmetry.space_group_name_H-M   'P 1'
#
loop_
_entity.id
_entity.type
_entity.pdbx_description
1 polymer ?
#
loop_
_entity_poly.entity_id
_entity_poly.type
_entity_poly.pdbx_seq_one_letter_code
_entity_poly.pdbx_strand_id
1 'polypeptide(L)'
;MVGCVGDDLFGRQLLEPLQNAGVDTGHVIVRSDCHSGVGHVTLAVSGHTAQNRIIVIPGANLTLKASEVSWLREQIAEYDLVLLQLEIPLEVNLAVARFAKEAGVPVILNPAPAAELNDTLLSLVSWLIPNEQEASQETHLPLRIEETGPLDADLRAIAAALRAKGVAHTVITLGGFGSAVAEPSGPRYIPCVRMEHVADPTAAGDSFVGALSVGLSIGLSADDALTFASHTAAITVSRLGAMPSLPMLDEVLTLMQERGSTLDPAPFRALR
;
A
#
# COMPACT_ATOMS: atom_id res chain seq x y z
N MET A 1 10.82 -3.76 9.53
CA MET A 1 10.37 -4.60 8.38
C MET A 1 10.44 -6.07 8.76
N VAL A 2 9.42 -6.85 8.38
CA VAL A 2 9.40 -8.33 8.56
C VAL A 2 9.23 -8.96 7.18
N GLY A 3 10.03 -9.97 6.85
CA GLY A 3 10.00 -10.61 5.53
C GLY A 3 11.13 -11.61 5.33
N CYS A 4 11.32 -12.05 4.09
CA CYS A 4 12.39 -12.96 3.72
C CYS A 4 13.11 -12.48 2.46
N VAL A 5 14.43 -12.67 2.43
CA VAL A 5 15.26 -12.50 1.22
C VAL A 5 16.17 -13.73 1.06
N GLY A 6 16.71 -13.96 -0.12
CA GLY A 6 17.73 -14.98 -0.34
C GLY A 6 19.12 -14.48 0.10
N ASP A 7 20.04 -15.42 0.39
CA ASP A 7 21.46 -15.10 0.55
C ASP A 7 22.13 -14.94 -0.83
N ASP A 8 21.71 -13.91 -1.54
CA ASP A 8 22.18 -13.59 -2.87
C ASP A 8 22.47 -12.09 -3.04
N LEU A 9 22.87 -11.69 -4.25
CA LEU A 9 23.13 -10.28 -4.55
C LEU A 9 21.89 -9.42 -4.39
N PHE A 10 20.72 -9.92 -4.81
CA PHE A 10 19.46 -9.17 -4.74
C PHE A 10 19.01 -8.98 -3.29
N GLY A 11 19.14 -9.99 -2.42
CA GLY A 11 18.84 -9.86 -1.00
C GLY A 11 19.65 -8.76 -0.33
N ARG A 12 20.94 -8.67 -0.62
CA ARG A 12 21.81 -7.59 -0.11
C ARG A 12 21.40 -6.22 -0.65
N GLN A 13 21.11 -6.13 -1.95
CA GLN A 13 20.63 -4.90 -2.59
C GLN A 13 19.28 -4.42 -2.09
N LEU A 14 18.43 -5.32 -1.58
CA LEU A 14 17.15 -4.97 -0.97
C LEU A 14 17.32 -4.46 0.48
N LEU A 15 18.21 -5.06 1.25
CA LEU A 15 18.39 -4.71 2.66
C LEU A 15 19.16 -3.39 2.85
N GLU A 16 20.18 -3.13 2.04
CA GLU A 16 21.03 -1.94 2.19
C GLU A 16 20.24 -0.62 2.09
N PRO A 17 19.37 -0.38 1.10
CA PRO A 17 18.57 0.84 1.06
C PRO A 17 17.59 0.99 2.23
N LEU A 18 16.99 -0.10 2.71
CA LEU A 18 16.11 -0.09 3.88
C LEU A 18 16.88 0.35 5.13
N GLN A 19 18.07 -0.23 5.34
CA GLN A 19 18.93 0.13 6.47
C GLN A 19 19.40 1.58 6.39
N ASN A 20 19.78 2.05 5.19
CA ASN A 20 20.18 3.43 4.95
C ASN A 20 19.02 4.42 5.20
N ALA A 21 17.78 3.99 4.98
CA ALA A 21 16.57 4.76 5.31
C ALA A 21 16.15 4.66 6.79
N GLY A 22 16.93 3.97 7.62
CA GLY A 22 16.63 3.81 9.05
C GLY A 22 15.56 2.76 9.37
N VAL A 23 15.17 1.93 8.40
CA VAL A 23 14.21 0.85 8.62
C VAL A 23 14.89 -0.29 9.39
N ASP A 24 14.30 -0.71 10.51
CA ASP A 24 14.77 -1.89 11.21
C ASP A 24 14.52 -3.15 10.35
N THR A 25 15.61 -3.82 9.99
CA THR A 25 15.65 -5.06 9.21
C THR A 25 15.99 -6.29 10.05
N GLY A 26 16.05 -6.16 11.37
CA GLY A 26 16.44 -7.25 12.28
C GLY A 26 15.50 -8.47 12.21
N HIS A 27 14.31 -8.30 11.68
CA HIS A 27 13.33 -9.36 11.45
C HIS A 27 13.15 -9.75 9.97
N VAL A 28 14.08 -9.35 9.10
CA VAL A 28 14.15 -9.87 7.74
C VAL A 28 15.02 -11.12 7.72
N ILE A 29 14.43 -12.25 7.39
CA ILE A 29 15.11 -13.56 7.40
C ILE A 29 15.87 -13.75 6.09
N VAL A 30 17.15 -14.10 6.21
CA VAL A 30 17.98 -14.43 5.05
C VAL A 30 17.96 -15.95 4.84
N ARG A 31 17.50 -16.40 3.67
CA ARG A 31 17.42 -17.82 3.29
C ARG A 31 18.61 -18.22 2.46
N SER A 32 19.32 -19.28 2.88
CA SER A 32 20.45 -19.84 2.13
C SER A 32 20.03 -20.86 1.07
N ASP A 33 18.80 -21.34 1.12
CA ASP A 33 18.26 -22.44 0.29
C ASP A 33 17.32 -21.97 -0.83
N CYS A 34 17.09 -20.66 -0.96
CA CYS A 34 16.29 -20.10 -2.04
C CYS A 34 16.78 -18.70 -2.44
N HIS A 35 16.39 -18.24 -3.62
CA HIS A 35 16.72 -16.91 -4.12
C HIS A 35 15.73 -15.86 -3.63
N SER A 36 16.17 -14.60 -3.59
CA SER A 36 15.31 -13.45 -3.38
C SER A 36 14.20 -13.38 -4.43
N GLY A 37 13.05 -12.82 -4.06
CA GLY A 37 11.99 -12.53 -5.02
C GLY A 37 12.44 -11.53 -6.09
N VAL A 38 11.96 -11.71 -7.32
CA VAL A 38 12.29 -10.86 -8.47
C VAL A 38 11.02 -10.46 -9.22
N GLY A 39 10.86 -9.17 -9.45
CA GLY A 39 9.86 -8.63 -10.36
C GLY A 39 10.50 -8.16 -11.67
N HIS A 40 10.11 -8.77 -12.80
CA HIS A 40 10.50 -8.28 -14.12
C HIS A 40 9.45 -7.31 -14.65
N VAL A 41 9.79 -6.02 -14.68
CA VAL A 41 8.89 -4.96 -15.10
C VAL A 41 9.15 -4.61 -16.57
N THR A 42 8.09 -4.69 -17.39
CA THR A 42 8.10 -4.21 -18.78
C THR A 42 7.25 -2.95 -18.86
N LEU A 43 7.84 -1.84 -19.30
CA LEU A 43 7.13 -0.58 -19.51
C LEU A 43 6.73 -0.45 -20.98
N ALA A 44 5.45 -0.19 -21.23
CA ALA A 44 4.92 0.24 -22.51
C ALA A 44 4.64 1.75 -22.44
N VAL A 45 5.45 2.53 -23.17
CA VAL A 45 5.34 4.00 -23.18
C VAL A 45 4.65 4.43 -24.46
N SER A 46 3.58 5.22 -24.36
CA SER A 46 2.87 5.81 -25.50
C SER A 46 2.55 7.28 -25.22
N GLY A 47 3.25 8.17 -25.91
CA GLY A 47 3.12 9.63 -25.68
C GLY A 47 3.50 10.00 -24.25
N HIS A 48 2.55 10.54 -23.49
CA HIS A 48 2.74 10.95 -22.09
C HIS A 48 2.24 9.93 -21.07
N THR A 49 1.85 8.73 -21.49
CA THR A 49 1.36 7.67 -20.63
C THR A 49 2.33 6.50 -20.59
N ALA A 50 2.48 5.88 -19.44
CA ALA A 50 3.23 4.66 -19.26
C ALA A 50 2.32 3.61 -18.60
N GLN A 51 2.42 2.36 -19.08
CA GLN A 51 1.77 1.19 -18.47
C GLN A 51 2.84 0.16 -18.17
N ASN A 52 2.74 -0.52 -17.03
CA ASN A 52 3.64 -1.59 -16.70
C ASN A 52 2.95 -2.97 -16.83
N ARG A 53 3.79 -3.99 -17.07
CA ARG A 53 3.44 -5.40 -16.92
C ARG A 53 4.54 -6.04 -16.11
N ILE A 54 4.17 -6.75 -15.05
CA ILE A 54 5.13 -7.31 -14.11
C ILE A 54 4.99 -8.83 -14.10
N ILE A 55 6.12 -9.53 -14.28
CA ILE A 55 6.22 -10.97 -14.05
C ILE A 55 6.90 -11.13 -12.69
N VAL A 56 6.21 -11.71 -11.72
CA VAL A 56 6.73 -11.89 -10.36
C VAL A 56 7.18 -13.34 -10.16
N ILE A 57 8.40 -13.50 -9.67
CA ILE A 57 8.95 -14.76 -9.15
C ILE A 57 9.13 -14.53 -7.65
N PRO A 58 8.24 -15.05 -6.78
CA PRO A 58 8.20 -14.64 -5.37
C PRO A 58 9.40 -15.08 -4.54
N GLY A 59 10.10 -16.16 -4.94
CA GLY A 59 11.32 -16.63 -4.27
C GLY A 59 11.15 -16.77 -2.75
N ALA A 60 12.07 -16.17 -2.01
CA ALA A 60 12.09 -16.22 -0.54
C ALA A 60 10.83 -15.70 0.14
N ASN A 61 10.08 -14.78 -0.49
CA ASN A 61 8.85 -14.22 0.09
C ASN A 61 7.87 -15.31 0.54
N LEU A 62 7.68 -16.35 -0.29
CA LEU A 62 6.74 -17.44 0.02
C LEU A 62 7.28 -18.48 1.01
N THR A 63 8.50 -18.32 1.51
CA THR A 63 9.07 -19.23 2.51
C THR A 63 8.83 -18.78 3.94
N LEU A 64 8.31 -17.56 4.16
CA LEU A 64 7.99 -17.05 5.49
C LEU A 64 6.89 -17.90 6.14
N LYS A 65 7.07 -18.25 7.41
CA LYS A 65 6.14 -19.10 8.17
C LYS A 65 5.49 -18.30 9.30
N ALA A 66 4.26 -18.65 9.62
CA ALA A 66 3.53 -18.03 10.75
C ALA A 66 4.27 -18.20 12.10
N SER A 67 5.03 -19.30 12.27
CA SER A 67 5.84 -19.51 13.47
C SER A 67 7.02 -18.53 13.60
N GLU A 68 7.52 -18.02 12.49
CA GLU A 68 8.66 -17.09 12.45
C GLU A 68 8.26 -15.65 12.78
N VAL A 69 6.96 -15.36 12.75
CA VAL A 69 6.39 -14.06 13.16
C VAL A 69 5.66 -14.14 14.51
N SER A 70 5.74 -15.28 15.22
CA SER A 70 5.01 -15.50 16.48
C SER A 70 5.43 -14.55 17.62
N TRP A 71 6.65 -14.04 17.59
CA TRP A 71 7.16 -13.03 18.52
C TRP A 71 6.35 -11.73 18.50
N LEU A 72 5.72 -11.40 17.35
CA LEU A 72 4.84 -10.23 17.23
C LEU A 72 3.66 -10.30 18.18
N ARG A 73 3.21 -11.47 18.62
CA ARG A 73 2.11 -11.57 19.58
C ARG A 73 2.38 -10.79 20.87
N GLU A 74 3.63 -10.73 21.30
CA GLU A 74 4.04 -10.05 22.53
C GLU A 74 4.41 -8.58 22.29
N GLN A 75 4.87 -8.24 21.08
CA GLN A 75 5.43 -6.92 20.77
C GLN A 75 4.54 -6.05 19.90
N ILE A 76 3.48 -6.61 19.28
CA ILE A 76 2.70 -5.89 18.27
C ILE A 76 2.03 -4.62 18.81
N ALA A 77 1.74 -4.58 20.13
CA ALA A 77 1.21 -3.40 20.82
C ALA A 77 2.18 -2.21 20.88
N GLU A 78 3.46 -2.41 20.54
CA GLU A 78 4.47 -1.34 20.47
C GLU A 78 4.41 -0.58 19.14
N TYR A 79 3.62 -1.04 18.17
CA TYR A 79 3.47 -0.45 16.85
C TYR A 79 2.16 0.31 16.73
N ASP A 80 2.17 1.44 16.02
CA ASP A 80 0.98 2.27 15.77
C ASP A 80 0.01 1.62 14.80
N LEU A 81 0.53 0.84 13.84
CA LEU A 81 -0.26 0.09 12.86
C LEU A 81 0.55 -1.03 12.20
N VAL A 82 -0.14 -1.94 11.56
CA VAL A 82 0.42 -3.01 10.74
C VAL A 82 0.00 -2.81 9.28
N LEU A 83 0.98 -2.84 8.37
CA LEU A 83 0.75 -2.80 6.93
C LEU A 83 1.06 -4.17 6.31
N LEU A 84 0.08 -4.74 5.61
CA LEU A 84 0.14 -6.04 4.96
C LEU A 84 -0.12 -5.93 3.45
N GLN A 85 0.40 -6.88 2.69
CA GLN A 85 0.14 -7.11 1.27
C GLN A 85 -0.01 -8.62 1.03
N LEU A 86 -0.17 -9.06 -0.24
CA LEU A 86 -0.39 -10.46 -0.58
C LEU A 86 0.83 -11.14 -1.27
N GLU A 87 2.03 -10.64 -1.02
CA GLU A 87 3.27 -11.23 -1.56
C GLU A 87 3.97 -12.19 -0.60
N ILE A 88 3.38 -12.45 0.56
CA ILE A 88 3.81 -13.47 1.54
C ILE A 88 2.68 -14.49 1.75
N PRO A 89 2.94 -15.66 2.38
CA PRO A 89 1.90 -16.64 2.61
C PRO A 89 0.72 -16.06 3.39
N LEU A 90 -0.50 -16.32 2.92
CA LEU A 90 -1.74 -15.80 3.50
C LEU A 90 -1.89 -16.17 4.99
N GLU A 91 -1.38 -17.32 5.40
CA GLU A 91 -1.36 -17.77 6.79
C GLU A 91 -0.54 -16.86 7.70
N VAL A 92 0.52 -16.23 7.18
CA VAL A 92 1.33 -15.24 7.90
C VAL A 92 0.53 -13.96 8.09
N ASN A 93 -0.09 -13.46 7.02
CA ASN A 93 -0.97 -12.31 7.08
C ASN A 93 -2.10 -12.50 8.11
N LEU A 94 -2.73 -13.69 8.07
CA LEU A 94 -3.81 -14.03 8.99
C LEU A 94 -3.33 -14.08 10.45
N ALA A 95 -2.15 -14.66 10.70
CA ALA A 95 -1.56 -14.72 12.05
C ALA A 95 -1.27 -13.31 12.60
N VAL A 96 -0.60 -12.47 11.79
CA VAL A 96 -0.25 -11.10 12.19
C VAL A 96 -1.49 -10.23 12.38
N ALA A 97 -2.47 -10.33 11.48
CA ALA A 97 -3.73 -9.59 11.61
C ALA A 97 -4.52 -9.97 12.89
N ARG A 98 -4.47 -11.25 13.30
CA ARG A 98 -5.06 -11.69 14.58
C ARG A 98 -4.34 -11.08 15.77
N PHE A 99 -2.99 -11.10 15.79
CA PHE A 99 -2.22 -10.49 16.87
C PHE A 99 -2.51 -9.00 16.99
N ALA A 100 -2.56 -8.28 15.86
CA ALA A 100 -2.91 -6.88 15.81
C ALA A 100 -4.32 -6.62 16.36
N LYS A 101 -5.30 -7.41 15.96
CA LYS A 101 -6.68 -7.30 16.44
C LYS A 101 -6.79 -7.54 17.94
N GLU A 102 -6.10 -8.56 18.46
CA GLU A 102 -6.05 -8.90 19.91
C GLU A 102 -5.45 -7.74 20.72
N ALA A 103 -4.45 -7.05 20.17
CA ALA A 103 -3.77 -5.91 20.78
C ALA A 103 -4.43 -4.54 20.53
N GLY A 104 -5.47 -4.47 19.70
CA GLY A 104 -6.13 -3.22 19.32
C GLY A 104 -5.33 -2.36 18.33
N VAL A 105 -4.34 -2.94 17.64
CA VAL A 105 -3.52 -2.26 16.63
C VAL A 105 -4.23 -2.31 15.27
N PRO A 106 -4.40 -1.18 14.57
CA PRO A 106 -5.06 -1.16 13.27
C PRO A 106 -4.24 -1.90 12.21
N VAL A 107 -4.95 -2.61 11.33
CA VAL A 107 -4.37 -3.32 10.18
C VAL A 107 -4.78 -2.63 8.90
N ILE A 108 -3.80 -2.26 8.08
CA ILE A 108 -3.98 -1.82 6.70
C ILE A 108 -3.61 -3.00 5.81
N LEU A 109 -4.48 -3.36 4.87
CA LEU A 109 -4.20 -4.36 3.85
C LEU A 109 -4.30 -3.72 2.46
N ASN A 110 -3.20 -3.76 1.73
CA ASN A 110 -3.21 -3.57 0.29
C ASN A 110 -3.30 -4.97 -0.36
N PRO A 111 -4.44 -5.33 -1.01
CA PRO A 111 -4.65 -6.68 -1.52
C PRO A 111 -3.94 -6.91 -2.87
N ALA A 112 -2.68 -6.54 -2.95
CA ALA A 112 -1.81 -6.70 -4.12
C ALA A 112 -0.75 -7.80 -3.88
N PRO A 113 -0.52 -8.67 -4.89
CA PRO A 113 -1.30 -8.86 -6.11
C PRO A 113 -2.71 -9.41 -5.84
N ALA A 114 -3.66 -9.12 -6.74
CA ALA A 114 -5.05 -9.50 -6.58
C ALA A 114 -5.21 -11.02 -6.32
N ALA A 115 -5.88 -11.36 -5.22
CA ALA A 115 -6.21 -12.71 -4.80
C ALA A 115 -7.54 -12.71 -4.08
N GLU A 116 -8.25 -13.84 -4.09
CA GLU A 116 -9.45 -14.01 -3.27
C GLU A 116 -9.07 -14.09 -1.78
N LEU A 117 -9.66 -13.23 -0.97
CA LEU A 117 -9.46 -13.20 0.47
C LEU A 117 -10.63 -13.88 1.17
N ASN A 118 -10.31 -14.60 2.24
CA ASN A 118 -11.36 -15.14 3.09
C ASN A 118 -11.92 -14.05 4.02
N ASP A 119 -13.20 -14.17 4.37
CA ASP A 119 -13.89 -13.22 5.23
C ASP A 119 -13.25 -13.11 6.63
N THR A 120 -12.53 -14.16 7.05
CA THR A 120 -11.79 -14.15 8.32
C THR A 120 -10.69 -13.09 8.30
N LEU A 121 -9.87 -13.01 7.23
CA LEU A 121 -8.85 -11.97 7.12
C LEU A 121 -9.49 -10.59 6.97
N LEU A 122 -10.50 -10.46 6.12
CA LEU A 122 -11.18 -9.18 5.89
C LEU A 122 -11.80 -8.60 7.17
N SER A 123 -12.34 -9.44 8.05
CA SER A 123 -12.91 -9.01 9.35
C SER A 123 -11.87 -8.49 10.35
N LEU A 124 -10.58 -8.78 10.11
CA LEU A 124 -9.46 -8.30 10.92
C LEU A 124 -8.85 -6.99 10.38
N VAL A 125 -9.21 -6.61 9.14
CA VAL A 125 -8.64 -5.43 8.47
C VAL A 125 -9.39 -4.17 8.86
N SER A 126 -8.65 -3.15 9.29
CA SER A 126 -9.19 -1.82 9.58
C SER A 126 -9.36 -1.00 8.30
N TRP A 127 -8.36 -1.04 7.43
CA TRP A 127 -8.32 -0.34 6.15
C TRP A 127 -7.97 -1.30 5.02
N LEU A 128 -8.85 -1.43 4.04
CA LEU A 128 -8.58 -2.15 2.79
C LEU A 128 -8.33 -1.14 1.67
N ILE A 129 -7.18 -1.26 0.99
CA ILE A 129 -6.76 -0.29 -0.02
C ILE A 129 -6.49 -1.02 -1.35
N PRO A 130 -7.53 -1.43 -2.06
CA PRO A 130 -7.42 -2.03 -3.38
C PRO A 130 -7.31 -0.97 -4.49
N ASN A 131 -6.82 -1.38 -5.65
CA ASN A 131 -7.08 -0.69 -6.91
C ASN A 131 -8.45 -1.13 -7.50
N GLU A 132 -8.81 -0.59 -8.69
CA GLU A 132 -10.10 -0.87 -9.35
C GLU A 132 -10.30 -2.37 -9.62
N GLN A 133 -9.23 -3.03 -10.08
CA GLN A 133 -9.26 -4.45 -10.44
C GLN A 133 -9.36 -5.33 -9.19
N GLU A 134 -8.57 -5.04 -8.18
CA GLU A 134 -8.57 -5.76 -6.90
C GLU A 134 -9.92 -5.63 -6.20
N ALA A 135 -10.51 -4.42 -6.19
CA ALA A 135 -11.84 -4.19 -5.61
C ALA A 135 -12.94 -4.99 -6.33
N SER A 136 -12.89 -5.01 -7.66
CA SER A 136 -13.84 -5.78 -8.47
C SER A 136 -13.67 -7.28 -8.28
N GLN A 137 -12.44 -7.77 -8.21
CA GLN A 137 -12.16 -9.19 -8.00
C GLN A 137 -12.62 -9.65 -6.62
N GLU A 138 -12.30 -8.90 -5.56
CA GLU A 138 -12.65 -9.26 -4.19
C GLU A 138 -14.16 -9.27 -3.93
N THR A 139 -14.89 -8.40 -4.60
CA THR A 139 -16.35 -8.27 -4.40
C THR A 139 -17.18 -8.99 -5.46
N HIS A 140 -16.57 -9.44 -6.56
CA HIS A 140 -17.25 -9.91 -7.78
C HIS A 140 -18.24 -8.90 -8.37
N LEU A 141 -18.05 -7.61 -8.06
CA LEU A 141 -18.86 -6.51 -8.56
C LEU A 141 -18.06 -5.69 -9.58
N PRO A 142 -18.70 -5.20 -10.64
CA PRO A 142 -18.01 -4.34 -11.60
C PRO A 142 -17.71 -2.98 -10.96
N LEU A 143 -16.55 -2.41 -11.30
CA LEU A 143 -16.25 -0.99 -11.11
C LEU A 143 -16.05 -0.36 -12.49
N ARG A 144 -17.09 0.25 -13.01
CA ARG A 144 -17.06 0.88 -14.33
C ARG A 144 -16.45 2.26 -14.22
N ILE A 145 -15.50 2.54 -15.11
CA ILE A 145 -14.82 3.83 -15.23
C ILE A 145 -15.27 4.47 -16.54
N GLU A 146 -15.85 5.65 -16.46
CA GLU A 146 -16.24 6.49 -17.58
C GLU A 146 -15.23 7.62 -17.79
N GLU A 147 -15.41 8.46 -18.83
CA GLU A 147 -14.52 9.59 -19.08
C GLU A 147 -14.45 10.58 -17.89
N THR A 148 -15.52 10.67 -17.10
CA THR A 148 -15.63 11.56 -15.96
C THR A 148 -15.18 10.93 -14.64
N GLY A 149 -14.88 9.62 -14.63
CA GLY A 149 -14.46 8.87 -13.47
C GLY A 149 -15.29 7.62 -13.19
N PRO A 150 -15.11 6.98 -12.04
CA PRO A 150 -15.83 5.78 -11.66
C PRO A 150 -17.31 6.10 -11.34
N LEU A 151 -18.17 5.11 -11.58
CA LEU A 151 -19.59 5.24 -11.26
C LEU A 151 -19.81 5.15 -9.73
N ASP A 152 -20.44 6.15 -9.15
CA ASP A 152 -20.78 6.21 -7.72
C ASP A 152 -21.60 4.99 -7.26
N ALA A 153 -22.48 4.49 -8.11
CA ALA A 153 -23.31 3.34 -7.79
C ALA A 153 -22.47 2.06 -7.59
N ASP A 154 -21.43 1.88 -8.40
CA ASP A 154 -20.53 0.74 -8.30
C ASP A 154 -19.66 0.86 -7.03
N LEU A 155 -19.12 2.04 -6.75
CA LEU A 155 -18.36 2.30 -5.52
C LEU A 155 -19.18 2.04 -4.26
N ARG A 156 -20.47 2.45 -4.23
CA ARG A 156 -21.38 2.17 -3.10
C ARG A 156 -21.64 0.67 -2.93
N ALA A 157 -21.85 -0.04 -4.04
CA ALA A 157 -22.08 -1.48 -4.01
C ALA A 157 -20.86 -2.24 -3.47
N ILE A 158 -19.65 -1.89 -3.94
CA ILE A 158 -18.38 -2.43 -3.47
C ILE A 158 -18.19 -2.13 -1.97
N ALA A 159 -18.40 -0.87 -1.55
CA ALA A 159 -18.29 -0.48 -0.15
C ALA A 159 -19.24 -1.28 0.76
N ALA A 160 -20.48 -1.48 0.31
CA ALA A 160 -21.47 -2.26 1.06
C ALA A 160 -21.06 -3.73 1.18
N ALA A 161 -20.55 -4.33 0.09
CA ALA A 161 -20.09 -5.72 0.07
C ALA A 161 -18.89 -5.94 1.01
N LEU A 162 -17.88 -5.06 0.95
CA LEU A 162 -16.69 -5.15 1.82
C LEU A 162 -17.04 -4.89 3.29
N ARG A 163 -17.95 -3.96 3.56
CA ARG A 163 -18.43 -3.71 4.92
C ARG A 163 -19.18 -4.91 5.49
N ALA A 164 -19.96 -5.61 4.67
CA ALA A 164 -20.65 -6.85 5.09
C ALA A 164 -19.66 -7.98 5.45
N LYS A 165 -18.46 -7.98 4.85
CA LYS A 165 -17.35 -8.87 5.19
C LYS A 165 -16.53 -8.39 6.41
N GLY A 166 -16.86 -7.25 7.00
CA GLY A 166 -16.24 -6.72 8.24
C GLY A 166 -15.17 -5.65 8.04
N VAL A 167 -14.88 -5.23 6.81
CA VAL A 167 -13.91 -4.15 6.54
C VAL A 167 -14.47 -2.83 7.03
N ALA A 168 -13.72 -2.13 7.90
CA ALA A 168 -14.20 -0.86 8.49
C ALA A 168 -14.10 0.31 7.50
N HIS A 169 -12.96 0.44 6.82
CA HIS A 169 -12.68 1.51 5.87
C HIS A 169 -12.15 0.95 4.55
N THR A 170 -12.68 1.42 3.44
CA THR A 170 -12.21 1.05 2.09
C THR A 170 -11.79 2.31 1.35
N VAL A 171 -10.56 2.30 0.82
CA VAL A 171 -10.04 3.33 -0.07
C VAL A 171 -9.67 2.66 -1.39
N ILE A 172 -10.32 3.05 -2.48
CA ILE A 172 -10.02 2.50 -3.81
C ILE A 172 -9.13 3.48 -4.55
N THR A 173 -7.94 3.04 -4.95
CA THR A 173 -7.06 3.83 -5.83
C THR A 173 -7.57 3.74 -7.27
N LEU A 174 -7.60 4.88 -7.98
CA LEU A 174 -8.28 5.08 -9.27
C LEU A 174 -7.32 5.67 -10.32
N GLY A 175 -6.04 5.40 -10.18
CA GLY A 175 -5.01 5.90 -11.07
C GLY A 175 -5.09 7.41 -11.30
N GLY A 176 -5.27 7.83 -12.55
CA GLY A 176 -5.39 9.24 -12.93
C GLY A 176 -6.63 9.98 -12.39
N PHE A 177 -7.59 9.28 -11.82
CA PHE A 177 -8.75 9.87 -11.13
C PHE A 177 -8.50 10.09 -9.62
N GLY A 178 -7.35 9.67 -9.10
CA GLY A 178 -7.00 9.82 -7.68
C GLY A 178 -7.43 8.62 -6.85
N SER A 179 -8.18 8.85 -5.78
CA SER A 179 -8.72 7.78 -4.93
C SER A 179 -10.12 8.12 -4.42
N ALA A 180 -10.86 7.09 -4.02
CA ALA A 180 -12.18 7.24 -3.41
C ALA A 180 -12.23 6.51 -2.07
N VAL A 181 -12.65 7.22 -1.01
CA VAL A 181 -13.12 6.58 0.21
C VAL A 181 -14.50 6.03 -0.11
N ALA A 182 -14.59 4.72 -0.22
CA ALA A 182 -15.81 4.05 -0.58
C ALA A 182 -16.69 3.83 0.66
N GLU A 183 -17.78 4.57 0.76
CA GLU A 183 -18.75 4.51 1.85
C GLU A 183 -20.14 4.14 1.31
N PRO A 184 -20.95 3.37 2.05
CA PRO A 184 -22.31 3.04 1.63
C PRO A 184 -23.21 4.27 1.46
N SER A 185 -22.94 5.36 2.17
CA SER A 185 -23.61 6.66 2.06
C SER A 185 -23.28 7.39 0.76
N GLY A 186 -22.13 7.09 0.16
CA GLY A 186 -21.60 7.66 -1.07
C GLY A 186 -20.09 7.81 -1.02
N PRO A 187 -19.42 7.72 -2.17
CA PRO A 187 -17.99 7.88 -2.23
C PRO A 187 -17.59 9.33 -1.95
N ARG A 188 -16.41 9.48 -1.36
CA ARG A 188 -15.73 10.76 -1.20
C ARG A 188 -14.40 10.70 -1.95
N TYR A 189 -14.20 11.62 -2.87
CA TYR A 189 -13.07 11.61 -3.79
C TYR A 189 -11.93 12.47 -3.28
N ILE A 190 -10.72 11.93 -3.42
CA ILE A 190 -9.46 12.66 -3.26
C ILE A 190 -8.84 12.75 -4.65
N PRO A 191 -8.68 13.96 -5.20
CA PRO A 191 -8.23 14.12 -6.58
C PRO A 191 -6.78 13.66 -6.77
N CYS A 192 -6.47 13.18 -7.96
CA CYS A 192 -5.10 12.90 -8.37
C CYS A 192 -4.29 14.21 -8.43
N VAL A 193 -3.08 14.19 -7.89
CA VAL A 193 -2.10 15.26 -8.06
C VAL A 193 -1.41 15.05 -9.40
N ARG A 194 -1.76 15.87 -10.39
CA ARG A 194 -1.24 15.72 -11.77
C ARG A 194 0.20 16.21 -11.87
N MET A 195 1.05 15.38 -12.44
CA MET A 195 2.41 15.72 -12.86
C MET A 195 2.46 16.00 -14.35
N GLU A 196 3.39 16.84 -14.81
CA GLU A 196 3.56 17.14 -16.22
C GLU A 196 3.98 15.91 -17.04
N HIS A 197 4.72 15.00 -16.37
CA HIS A 197 5.23 13.78 -16.97
C HIS A 197 5.07 12.60 -16.01
N VAL A 198 4.55 11.50 -16.55
CA VAL A 198 4.52 10.19 -15.89
C VAL A 198 5.60 9.33 -16.51
N ALA A 199 6.69 9.10 -15.77
CA ALA A 199 7.82 8.32 -16.24
C ALA A 199 7.58 6.81 -16.05
N ASP A 200 7.11 6.42 -14.86
CA ASP A 200 6.92 5.01 -14.50
C ASP A 200 5.84 4.90 -13.39
N PRO A 201 4.73 4.20 -13.62
CA PRO A 201 3.70 4.00 -12.62
C PRO A 201 4.06 2.94 -11.56
N THR A 202 5.22 2.29 -11.68
CA THR A 202 5.69 1.28 -10.72
C THR A 202 5.82 1.89 -9.32
N ALA A 203 5.42 1.14 -8.31
CA ALA A 203 5.41 1.55 -6.90
C ALA A 203 4.49 2.75 -6.54
N ALA A 204 3.66 3.26 -7.47
CA ALA A 204 2.71 4.32 -7.15
C ALA A 204 1.72 3.90 -6.05
N GLY A 205 1.17 2.69 -6.16
CA GLY A 205 0.31 2.09 -5.14
C GLY A 205 1.03 1.91 -3.81
N ASP A 206 2.25 1.34 -3.84
CA ASP A 206 3.05 1.08 -2.64
C ASP A 206 3.38 2.37 -1.89
N SER A 207 3.81 3.40 -2.62
CA SER A 207 4.11 4.71 -2.05
C SER A 207 2.87 5.41 -1.48
N PHE A 208 1.72 5.28 -2.17
CA PHE A 208 0.44 5.78 -1.68
C PHE A 208 0.05 5.12 -0.35
N VAL A 209 0.07 3.79 -0.32
CA VAL A 209 -0.31 3.02 0.88
C VAL A 209 0.68 3.27 2.02
N GLY A 210 1.98 3.32 1.74
CA GLY A 210 3.01 3.65 2.72
C GLY A 210 2.81 5.03 3.33
N ALA A 211 2.59 6.06 2.50
CA ALA A 211 2.35 7.42 2.95
C ALA A 211 1.02 7.56 3.73
N LEU A 212 -0.06 6.90 3.27
CA LEU A 212 -1.32 6.85 4.00
C LEU A 212 -1.12 6.25 5.40
N SER A 213 -0.37 5.14 5.48
CA SER A 213 -0.05 4.48 6.74
C SER A 213 0.70 5.41 7.70
N VAL A 214 1.71 6.12 7.20
CA VAL A 214 2.45 7.13 7.98
C VAL A 214 1.53 8.25 8.44
N GLY A 215 0.71 8.81 7.54
CA GLY A 215 -0.22 9.88 7.88
C GLY A 215 -1.19 9.47 9.01
N LEU A 216 -1.74 8.27 8.94
CA LEU A 216 -2.64 7.73 9.97
C LEU A 216 -1.91 7.48 11.30
N SER A 217 -0.66 6.98 11.27
CA SER A 217 0.12 6.69 12.49
C SER A 217 0.49 7.95 13.28
N ILE A 218 0.72 9.08 12.58
CA ILE A 218 0.99 10.38 13.24
C ILE A 218 -0.29 11.16 13.59
N GLY A 219 -1.47 10.56 13.41
CA GLY A 219 -2.76 11.12 13.82
C GLY A 219 -3.38 12.13 12.87
N LEU A 220 -2.99 12.14 11.59
CA LEU A 220 -3.70 12.94 10.58
C LEU A 220 -5.14 12.45 10.43
N SER A 221 -6.03 13.37 10.04
CA SER A 221 -7.34 12.97 9.54
C SER A 221 -7.21 12.05 8.30
N ALA A 222 -8.20 11.22 8.04
CA ALA A 222 -8.18 10.35 6.85
C ALA A 222 -8.00 11.17 5.56
N ASP A 223 -8.63 12.35 5.44
CA ASP A 223 -8.53 13.21 4.27
C ASP A 223 -7.14 13.81 4.11
N ASP A 224 -6.52 14.24 5.21
CA ASP A 224 -5.16 14.77 5.20
C ASP A 224 -4.14 13.68 4.86
N ALA A 225 -4.31 12.49 5.44
CA ALA A 225 -3.45 11.34 5.15
C ALA A 225 -3.56 10.89 3.69
N LEU A 226 -4.77 10.89 3.11
CA LEU A 226 -5.00 10.59 1.69
C LEU A 226 -4.46 11.68 0.77
N THR A 227 -4.56 12.94 1.18
CA THR A 227 -3.96 14.06 0.45
C THR A 227 -2.44 13.94 0.43
N PHE A 228 -1.81 13.65 1.57
CA PHE A 228 -0.38 13.38 1.68
C PHE A 228 0.04 12.18 0.80
N ALA A 229 -0.71 11.08 0.85
CA ALA A 229 -0.48 9.89 0.04
C ALA A 229 -0.56 10.17 -1.48
N SER A 230 -1.53 11.00 -1.90
CA SER A 230 -1.68 11.39 -3.31
C SER A 230 -0.49 12.22 -3.81
N HIS A 231 0.07 13.13 -3.01
CA HIS A 231 1.26 13.90 -3.35
C HIS A 231 2.51 13.00 -3.41
N THR A 232 2.63 12.05 -2.49
CA THR A 232 3.71 11.06 -2.48
C THR A 232 3.71 10.23 -3.75
N ALA A 233 2.55 9.66 -4.11
CA ALA A 233 2.40 8.87 -5.33
C ALA A 233 2.66 9.69 -6.61
N ALA A 234 2.29 10.98 -6.63
CA ALA A 234 2.55 11.87 -7.75
C ALA A 234 4.06 12.05 -8.03
N ILE A 235 4.87 12.22 -7.00
CA ILE A 235 6.33 12.28 -7.15
C ILE A 235 6.85 10.92 -7.61
N THR A 236 6.39 9.83 -7.03
CA THR A 236 6.80 8.47 -7.40
C THR A 236 6.63 8.21 -8.89
N VAL A 237 5.45 8.48 -9.47
CA VAL A 237 5.19 8.22 -10.90
C VAL A 237 6.01 9.13 -11.85
N SER A 238 6.58 10.20 -11.36
CA SER A 238 7.43 11.11 -12.16
C SER A 238 8.87 10.61 -12.32
N ARG A 239 9.23 9.49 -11.67
CA ARG A 239 10.57 8.91 -11.61
C ARG A 239 10.56 7.48 -12.09
N LEU A 240 11.72 6.97 -12.52
CA LEU A 240 11.88 5.58 -12.96
C LEU A 240 12.19 4.64 -11.78
N GLY A 241 11.63 3.45 -11.83
CA GLY A 241 11.90 2.34 -10.91
C GLY A 241 10.98 2.34 -9.70
N ALA A 242 11.10 1.30 -8.86
CA ALA A 242 10.30 1.14 -7.65
C ALA A 242 10.91 1.93 -6.47
N MET A 243 11.80 1.31 -5.70
CA MET A 243 12.42 1.95 -4.53
C MET A 243 13.15 3.27 -4.87
N PRO A 244 13.89 3.41 -6.00
CA PRO A 244 14.56 4.67 -6.36
C PRO A 244 13.61 5.83 -6.67
N SER A 245 12.34 5.56 -6.98
CA SER A 245 11.35 6.59 -7.29
C SER A 245 10.71 7.21 -6.04
N LEU A 246 10.84 6.55 -4.88
CA LEU A 246 10.20 7.00 -3.64
C LEU A 246 10.75 8.35 -3.20
N PRO A 247 9.89 9.32 -2.87
CA PRO A 247 10.32 10.64 -2.42
C PRO A 247 10.72 10.64 -0.94
N MET A 248 11.56 11.60 -0.59
CA MET A 248 11.79 11.96 0.80
C MET A 248 10.65 12.85 1.32
N LEU A 249 10.40 12.82 2.62
CA LEU A 249 9.33 13.60 3.27
C LEU A 249 9.34 15.09 2.88
N ASP A 250 10.52 15.71 2.88
CA ASP A 250 10.65 17.16 2.58
C ASP A 250 10.25 17.48 1.12
N GLU A 251 10.45 16.55 0.19
CA GLU A 251 10.03 16.72 -1.20
C GLU A 251 8.49 16.71 -1.31
N VAL A 252 7.84 15.80 -0.56
CA VAL A 252 6.38 15.72 -0.54
C VAL A 252 5.76 16.97 0.08
N LEU A 253 6.28 17.42 1.22
CA LEU A 253 5.80 18.63 1.89
C LEU A 253 6.01 19.89 1.02
N THR A 254 7.12 19.95 0.30
CA THR A 254 7.38 21.04 -0.66
C THR A 254 6.36 21.04 -1.79
N LEU A 255 6.12 19.89 -2.43
CA LEU A 255 5.11 19.77 -3.50
C LEU A 255 3.72 20.15 -2.98
N MET A 256 3.35 19.69 -1.78
CA MET A 256 2.06 20.04 -1.16
C MET A 256 1.91 21.55 -0.98
N GLN A 257 2.96 22.24 -0.51
CA GLN A 257 2.96 23.67 -0.35
C GLN A 257 2.85 24.39 -1.72
N GLU A 258 3.60 23.97 -2.73
CA GLU A 258 3.53 24.51 -4.08
C GLU A 258 2.16 24.35 -4.74
N ARG A 259 1.43 23.28 -4.38
CA ARG A 259 0.06 22.99 -4.85
C ARG A 259 -1.03 23.63 -3.99
N GLY A 260 -0.64 24.47 -2.99
CA GLY A 260 -1.59 25.20 -2.16
C GLY A 260 -2.30 24.34 -1.11
N SER A 261 -1.74 23.21 -0.72
CA SER A 261 -2.27 22.41 0.38
C SER A 261 -2.24 23.20 1.69
N THR A 262 -3.31 23.09 2.46
CA THR A 262 -3.45 23.70 3.79
C THR A 262 -3.09 22.73 4.92
N LEU A 263 -2.52 21.56 4.60
CA LEU A 263 -2.11 20.59 5.60
C LEU A 263 -1.07 21.19 6.56
N ASP A 264 -1.33 21.05 7.86
CA ASP A 264 -0.36 21.44 8.89
C ASP A 264 0.85 20.49 8.84
N PRO A 265 2.07 20.99 8.62
CA PRO A 265 3.27 20.15 8.62
C PRO A 265 3.74 19.77 10.03
N ALA A 266 3.14 20.31 11.09
CA ALA A 266 3.60 20.09 12.46
C ALA A 266 3.61 18.60 12.88
N PRO A 267 2.62 17.75 12.56
CA PRO A 267 2.64 16.33 12.89
C PRO A 267 3.86 15.58 12.33
N PHE A 268 4.35 15.98 11.15
CA PHE A 268 5.49 15.33 10.50
C PHE A 268 6.84 15.59 11.19
N ARG A 269 6.90 16.54 12.14
CA ARG A 269 8.13 16.81 12.89
C ARG A 269 8.55 15.63 13.77
N ALA A 270 7.61 14.79 14.17
CA ALA A 270 7.87 13.56 14.94
C ALA A 270 8.60 12.49 14.13
N LEU A 271 8.64 12.62 12.80
CA LEU A 271 9.29 11.67 11.87
C LEU A 271 10.73 12.06 11.51
N ARG A 272 11.25 13.16 12.06
CA ARG A 272 12.60 13.72 11.76
C ARG A 272 13.64 13.36 12.80
#